data_fcdaf78b804d623c306e0240335c94f1
#
_entry.id   fcdaf78b804d623c306e0240335c94f1
#
_cell.length_a   1.000
_cell.length_b   1.000
_cell.length_c   1.000
_cell.angle_alpha   90.00
_cell.angle_beta   90.00
_cell.angle_gamma   90.00
#
_symmetry.space_group_name_H-M   'P 1'
#
loop_
_entity.id
_entity.type
_entity.pdbx_description
1 polymer ?
#
loop_
_entity_poly.entity_id
_entity_poly.type
_entity_poly.pdbx_seq_one_letter_code
_entity_poly.pdbx_strand_id
1 'polypeptide(L)'
;MDVRRITINIAGRVYPLNVPAAEEETLRKVGKQIENMIKDFEQNFDVRDKQDALAMCALKLGTNAEMVSLANEKNIKSASERLANINQMLGETGK
;
A
#
# COMPACT_ATOMS: atom_id res chain seq x y z
N MET A 1 -8.36 4.43 22.93
CA MET A 1 -8.52 3.78 21.60
C MET A 1 -8.58 2.28 21.76
N ASP A 2 -9.55 1.66 21.11
CA ASP A 2 -9.66 0.21 21.16
C ASP A 2 -8.54 -0.45 20.38
N VAL A 3 -7.85 -1.34 21.05
CA VAL A 3 -6.83 -2.19 20.43
C VAL A 3 -7.36 -3.61 20.44
N ARG A 4 -7.27 -4.28 19.31
CA ARG A 4 -7.72 -5.66 19.18
C ARG A 4 -6.55 -6.56 18.88
N ARG A 5 -6.59 -7.74 19.46
CA ARG A 5 -5.64 -8.79 19.13
C ARG A 5 -6.23 -9.66 18.04
N ILE A 6 -5.55 -9.68 16.90
CA ILE A 6 -5.97 -10.48 15.74
C ILE A 6 -4.84 -11.39 15.30
N THR A 7 -5.17 -12.40 14.53
CA THR A 7 -4.18 -13.27 13.92
C THR A 7 -4.30 -13.20 12.40
N ILE A 8 -3.17 -13.11 11.73
CA ILE A 8 -3.09 -13.09 10.27
C ILE A 8 -2.23 -14.26 9.82
N ASN A 9 -2.74 -15.05 8.88
CA ASN A 9 -2.00 -16.16 8.28
C ASN A 9 -1.26 -15.65 7.04
N ILE A 10 0.05 -15.82 7.04
CA ILE A 10 0.88 -15.45 5.88
C ILE A 10 1.90 -16.55 5.65
N ALA A 11 1.91 -17.08 4.45
CA ALA A 11 2.87 -18.11 4.03
C ALA A 11 2.89 -19.34 4.94
N GLY A 12 1.71 -19.74 5.42
CA GLY A 12 1.57 -20.91 6.29
C GLY A 12 1.89 -20.68 7.75
N ARG A 13 2.17 -19.44 8.15
CA ARG A 13 2.43 -19.08 9.54
C ARG A 13 1.36 -18.14 10.07
N VAL A 14 1.12 -18.23 11.36
CA VAL A 14 0.14 -17.40 12.06
C VAL A 14 0.87 -16.29 12.81
N TYR A 15 0.48 -15.05 12.59
CA TYR A 15 1.08 -13.91 13.25
C TYR A 15 0.05 -13.22 14.12
N PRO A 16 0.23 -13.23 15.46
CA PRO A 16 -0.63 -12.46 16.35
C PRO A 16 -0.22 -10.98 16.32
N LEU A 17 -1.19 -10.11 16.15
CA LEU A 17 -0.96 -8.68 16.06
C LEU A 17 -1.92 -7.94 16.97
N ASN A 18 -1.43 -6.90 17.62
CA ASN A 18 -2.26 -5.94 18.33
C ASN A 18 -2.44 -4.72 17.44
N VAL A 19 -3.68 -4.46 17.03
CA VAL A 19 -3.97 -3.42 16.05
C VAL A 19 -5.13 -2.56 16.55
N PRO A 20 -5.16 -1.27 16.15
CA PRO A 20 -6.34 -0.46 16.41
C PRO A 20 -7.57 -1.10 15.76
N ALA A 21 -8.70 -1.06 16.45
CA ALA A 21 -9.93 -1.66 15.94
C ALA A 21 -10.30 -1.14 14.55
N ALA A 22 -10.00 0.12 14.27
CA ALA A 22 -10.29 0.75 12.98
C ALA A 22 -9.47 0.18 11.82
N GLU A 23 -8.34 -0.49 12.11
CA GLU A 23 -7.45 -1.05 11.09
C GLU A 23 -7.62 -2.55 10.90
N GLU A 24 -8.43 -3.21 11.72
CA GLU A 24 -8.55 -4.66 11.66
C GLU A 24 -9.01 -5.16 10.29
N GLU A 25 -10.06 -4.57 9.76
CA GLU A 25 -10.62 -4.99 8.47
C GLU A 25 -9.59 -4.80 7.33
N THR A 26 -8.91 -3.67 7.34
CA THR A 26 -7.87 -3.36 6.36
C THR A 26 -6.73 -4.38 6.42
N LEU A 27 -6.28 -4.71 7.62
CA LEU A 27 -5.19 -5.68 7.80
C LEU A 27 -5.58 -7.07 7.36
N ARG A 28 -6.81 -7.50 7.63
CA ARG A 28 -7.31 -8.79 7.16
C ARG A 28 -7.39 -8.85 5.65
N LYS A 29 -7.83 -7.76 5.03
CA LYS A 29 -7.89 -7.64 3.56
C LYS A 29 -6.49 -7.70 2.95
N VAL A 30 -5.55 -6.97 3.51
CA VAL A 30 -4.15 -6.96 3.04
C VAL A 30 -3.52 -8.35 3.19
N GLY A 31 -3.76 -9.02 4.32
CA GLY A 31 -3.27 -10.38 4.54
C GLY A 31 -3.76 -11.34 3.47
N LYS A 32 -5.03 -11.24 3.09
CA LYS A 32 -5.60 -12.07 2.02
C LYS A 32 -4.99 -11.73 0.66
N GLN A 33 -4.76 -10.45 0.39
CA GLN A 33 -4.09 -10.02 -0.84
C GLN A 33 -2.67 -10.60 -0.94
N ILE A 34 -1.94 -10.60 0.17
CA ILE A 34 -0.60 -11.17 0.22
C ILE A 34 -0.64 -12.67 -0.07
N GLU A 35 -1.58 -13.40 0.53
CA GLU A 35 -1.75 -14.83 0.26
C GLU A 35 -2.02 -15.11 -1.22
N ASN A 36 -2.88 -14.31 -1.84
CA ASN A 36 -3.17 -14.43 -3.26
C ASN A 36 -1.94 -14.12 -4.12
N MET A 37 -1.17 -13.10 -3.75
CA MET A 37 0.07 -12.76 -4.45
C MET A 37 1.10 -13.89 -4.35
N ILE A 38 1.22 -14.50 -3.18
CA ILE A 38 2.12 -15.64 -2.99
C ILE A 38 1.76 -16.77 -3.94
N LYS A 39 0.47 -17.10 -4.04
CA LYS A 39 0.00 -18.14 -4.97
C LYS A 39 0.32 -17.80 -6.42
N ASP A 40 0.09 -16.56 -6.82
CA ASP A 40 0.39 -16.11 -8.18
C ASP A 40 1.88 -16.21 -8.49
N PHE A 41 2.73 -15.79 -7.57
CA PHE A 41 4.18 -15.90 -7.77
C PHE A 41 4.64 -17.34 -7.84
N GLU A 42 4.07 -18.22 -7.00
CA GLU A 42 4.40 -19.65 -7.02
C GLU A 42 3.95 -20.32 -8.31
N GLN A 43 2.86 -19.88 -8.92
CA GLN A 43 2.34 -20.46 -10.16
C GLN A 43 3.06 -19.96 -11.40
N ASN A 44 3.46 -18.69 -11.42
CA ASN A 44 3.94 -18.01 -12.62
C ASN A 44 5.45 -17.79 -12.65
N PHE A 45 6.13 -17.97 -11.53
CA PHE A 45 7.56 -17.74 -11.41
C PHE A 45 8.23 -18.91 -10.70
N ASP A 46 9.52 -19.06 -10.98
CA ASP A 46 10.32 -20.09 -10.34
C ASP A 46 10.79 -19.58 -8.97
N VAL A 47 9.95 -19.77 -7.95
CA VAL A 47 10.28 -19.42 -6.59
C VAL A 47 10.72 -20.65 -5.82
N ARG A 48 11.79 -20.53 -5.03
CA ARG A 48 12.39 -21.65 -4.31
C ARG A 48 11.58 -22.05 -3.09
N ASP A 49 11.09 -21.05 -2.36
CA ASP A 49 10.39 -21.26 -1.11
C ASP A 49 9.46 -20.06 -0.82
N LYS A 50 8.81 -20.12 0.35
CA LYS A 50 7.91 -19.05 0.76
C LYS A 50 8.63 -17.73 0.99
N GLN A 51 9.87 -17.77 1.40
CA GLN A 51 10.66 -16.55 1.60
C GLN A 51 10.86 -15.81 0.28
N ASP A 52 11.18 -16.53 -0.80
CA ASP A 52 11.32 -15.93 -2.13
C ASP A 52 9.99 -15.29 -2.57
N ALA A 53 8.89 -16.01 -2.40
CA ALA A 53 7.57 -15.49 -2.75
C ALA A 53 7.23 -14.22 -1.93
N LEU A 54 7.53 -14.23 -0.63
CA LEU A 54 7.31 -13.05 0.23
C LEU A 54 8.19 -11.88 -0.16
N ALA A 55 9.45 -12.14 -0.54
CA ALA A 55 10.34 -11.09 -1.02
C ALA A 55 9.78 -10.42 -2.28
N MET A 56 9.25 -11.21 -3.21
CA MET A 56 8.61 -10.68 -4.42
C MET A 56 7.36 -9.88 -4.09
N CYS A 57 6.57 -10.36 -3.12
CA CYS A 57 5.40 -9.62 -2.64
C CYS A 57 5.81 -8.26 -2.05
N ALA A 58 6.86 -8.26 -1.22
CA ALA A 58 7.35 -7.04 -0.60
C ALA A 58 7.82 -6.03 -1.64
N LEU A 59 8.56 -6.50 -2.64
CA LEU A 59 9.02 -5.63 -3.74
C LEU A 59 7.85 -5.05 -4.53
N LYS A 60 6.85 -5.86 -4.83
CA LYS A 60 5.67 -5.40 -5.56
C LYS A 60 4.88 -4.39 -4.75
N LEU A 61 4.61 -4.69 -3.48
CA LEU A 61 3.86 -3.79 -2.60
C LEU A 61 4.61 -2.49 -2.36
N GLY A 62 5.93 -2.57 -2.13
CA GLY A 62 6.76 -1.39 -1.95
C GLY A 62 6.81 -0.53 -3.19
N THR A 63 6.95 -1.15 -4.36
CA THR A 63 6.93 -0.43 -5.63
C THR A 63 5.59 0.27 -5.85
N ASN A 64 4.49 -0.43 -5.60
CA ASN A 64 3.16 0.16 -5.72
C ASN A 64 2.98 1.34 -4.76
N ALA A 65 3.45 1.20 -3.52
CA ALA A 65 3.37 2.27 -2.53
C ALA A 65 4.15 3.50 -2.98
N GLU A 66 5.36 3.32 -3.52
CA GLU A 66 6.16 4.41 -4.07
C GLU A 66 5.48 5.07 -5.27
N MET A 67 4.93 4.27 -6.18
CA MET A 67 4.24 4.80 -7.36
C MET A 67 3.01 5.61 -6.96
N VAL A 68 2.25 5.15 -5.98
CA VAL A 68 1.08 5.89 -5.46
C VAL A 68 1.54 7.19 -4.78
N SER A 69 2.61 7.14 -3.99
CA SER A 69 3.16 8.32 -3.34
C SER A 69 3.61 9.36 -4.36
N LEU A 70 4.34 8.94 -5.39
CA LEU A 70 4.77 9.84 -6.47
C LEU A 70 3.59 10.43 -7.23
N ALA A 71 2.56 9.62 -7.51
CA ALA A 71 1.35 10.10 -8.16
C ALA A 71 0.63 11.13 -7.31
N ASN A 72 0.55 10.91 -6.00
CA ASN A 72 -0.07 11.85 -5.07
C ASN A 72 0.71 13.17 -5.01
N GLU A 73 2.03 13.11 -4.93
CA GLU A 73 2.88 14.32 -4.95
C GLU A 73 2.67 15.08 -6.26
N LYS A 74 2.67 14.40 -7.39
CA LYS A 74 2.43 15.01 -8.68
C LYS A 74 1.05 15.64 -8.77
N ASN A 75 0.03 14.97 -8.27
CA ASN A 75 -1.33 15.47 -8.24
C ASN A 75 -1.46 16.70 -7.36
N ILE A 76 -0.83 16.70 -6.20
CA ILE A 76 -0.80 17.85 -5.29
C ILE A 76 -0.10 19.03 -5.97
N LYS A 77 1.04 18.79 -6.60
CA LYS A 77 1.78 19.81 -7.32
C LYS A 77 0.96 20.39 -8.47
N SER A 78 0.33 19.53 -9.27
CA SER A 78 -0.53 19.97 -10.37
C SER A 78 -1.71 20.81 -9.87
N ALA A 79 -2.33 20.40 -8.76
CA ALA A 79 -3.42 21.16 -8.17
C ALA A 79 -2.95 22.54 -7.68
N SER A 80 -1.77 22.59 -7.06
CA SER A 80 -1.17 23.85 -6.62
C SER A 80 -0.85 24.76 -7.80
N GLU A 81 -0.31 24.22 -8.89
CA GLU A 81 -0.02 24.96 -10.11
C GLU A 81 -1.28 25.52 -10.75
N ARG A 82 -2.34 24.73 -10.81
CA ARG A 82 -3.64 25.18 -11.32
C ARG A 82 -4.22 26.30 -10.49
N LEU A 83 -4.12 26.17 -9.19
CA LEU A 83 -4.61 27.20 -8.27
C LEU A 83 -3.82 28.50 -8.44
N ALA A 84 -2.50 28.41 -8.57
CA ALA A 84 -1.66 29.55 -8.83
C ALA A 84 -2.03 30.25 -10.13
N ASN A 85 -2.28 29.48 -11.19
CA ASN A 85 -2.70 30.00 -12.50
C ASN A 85 -4.06 30.71 -12.40
N ILE A 86 -5.01 30.16 -11.66
CA ILE A 86 -6.32 30.78 -11.44
C ILE A 86 -6.14 32.10 -10.70
N ASN A 87 -5.32 32.11 -9.67
CA ASN A 87 -5.02 33.34 -8.91
C ASN A 87 -4.41 34.41 -9.79
N GLN A 88 -3.51 34.04 -10.69
CA GLN A 88 -2.94 34.99 -11.66
C GLN A 88 -4.00 35.56 -12.60
N MET A 89 -4.91 34.73 -13.07
CA MET A 89 -6.03 35.16 -13.92
C MET A 89 -6.94 36.13 -13.20
N LEU A 90 -7.08 35.99 -11.88
CA LEU A 90 -7.88 36.89 -11.05
C LEU A 90 -7.09 38.13 -10.56
N GLY A 91 -5.86 38.27 -11.01
CA GLY A 91 -4.99 39.40 -10.60
C GLY A 91 -4.29 39.18 -9.27
N GLU A 92 -4.27 37.94 -8.76
CA GLU A 92 -3.58 37.59 -7.54
C GLU A 92 -2.27 36.88 -7.87
N THR A 93 -1.25 37.15 -7.06
CA THR A 93 0.03 36.44 -7.16
C THR A 93 -0.06 35.17 -6.33
N GLY A 94 -0.60 34.12 -6.91
CA GLY A 94 -0.68 32.84 -6.24
C GLY A 94 0.62 32.09 -6.38
N LYS A 95 1.30 31.94 -5.29
CA LYS A 95 2.40 30.98 -5.24
C LYS A 95 2.67 30.61 -3.84
#